data_5a2e96ca5ee7ff5c8b9cf0553fa3083b
#
_entry.id   5a2e96ca5ee7ff5c8b9cf0553fa3083b
#
_cell.length_a   1.000
_cell.length_b   1.000
_cell.length_c   1.000
_cell.angle_alpha   90.00
_cell.angle_beta   90.00
_cell.angle_gamma   90.00
#
_symmetry.space_group_name_H-M   'P 1'
#
loop_
_entity.id
_entity.type
_entity.pdbx_description
1 polymer ?
#
loop_
_entity_poly.entity_id
_entity_poly.type
_entity_poly.pdbx_seq_one_letter_code
_entity_poly.pdbx_strand_id
1 'polypeptide(L)'
;MSVKHHVYLVPGFFGFTNLGELLYFGHAYEFLKQDLARRGIDAEVVTVVSHPTASIRQRTADLLKAVSETASGDDGPIHLVGHSTGGLDARLFVSPGAQVSEALELEPFARRVRTVVTVSAPHAGTPLATFFLGLFGQQLLKLLSLFTMYVLRFGRLPLSVVFRFGHLMARADDQLGWKATLLDQLFDQLLGDFSSERRDAVTKFLWDVGRDTSLIPQLTPEGIDLFNGGTHDRPGVRYGSVVTQARPPSLRTRLAAGLDPYAQLTHTIYAFVYGQTQRMPLTQLPLHTPAQTAALVQAYGAMPGPTACDGIVPTRSQVYGRVLAAVRADHLDAIGHFDQPAHQPPHVDWLISGSGFRRPQFEAMWKTIGDFLMEEEPPR
;
A
#
# COMPACT_ATOMS: atom_id res chain seq x y z
N MET A 1 -21.81 10.19 27.46
CA MET A 1 -20.65 10.60 26.65
C MET A 1 -20.56 9.63 25.50
N SER A 2 -20.37 10.10 24.26
CA SER A 2 -20.15 9.21 23.11
C SER A 2 -18.82 8.45 23.34
N VAL A 3 -18.80 7.17 23.00
CA VAL A 3 -17.56 6.38 23.06
C VAL A 3 -16.65 6.87 21.94
N LYS A 4 -15.40 7.22 22.29
CA LYS A 4 -14.40 7.66 21.31
C LYS A 4 -13.89 6.45 20.53
N HIS A 5 -13.91 6.52 19.20
CA HIS A 5 -13.36 5.50 18.31
C HIS A 5 -11.91 5.84 17.92
N HIS A 6 -11.04 4.83 17.84
CA HIS A 6 -9.66 4.99 17.38
C HIS A 6 -9.48 4.28 16.04
N VAL A 7 -9.17 5.04 14.99
CA VAL A 7 -8.98 4.52 13.63
C VAL A 7 -7.52 4.69 13.22
N TYR A 8 -6.83 3.58 12.97
CA TYR A 8 -5.42 3.58 12.58
C TYR A 8 -5.27 3.26 11.10
N LEU A 9 -4.64 4.17 10.36
CA LEU A 9 -4.25 3.98 8.98
C LEU A 9 -2.82 3.43 8.93
N VAL A 10 -2.68 2.16 8.56
CA VAL A 10 -1.40 1.44 8.57
C VAL A 10 -0.82 1.40 7.16
N PRO A 11 0.33 2.07 6.91
CA PRO A 11 0.88 2.21 5.58
C PRO A 11 1.51 0.91 5.07
N GLY A 12 1.62 0.80 3.73
CA GLY A 12 2.33 -0.27 3.06
C GLY A 12 3.84 -0.07 2.97
N PHE A 13 4.44 -0.78 2.03
CA PHE A 13 5.88 -0.79 1.75
C PHE A 13 6.46 0.60 1.43
N PHE A 14 5.72 1.45 0.73
CA PHE A 14 6.12 2.84 0.41
C PHE A 14 5.62 3.87 1.44
N GLY A 15 5.33 3.42 2.66
CA GLY A 15 4.77 4.25 3.73
C GLY A 15 5.74 5.26 4.34
N PHE A 16 6.17 6.25 3.56
CA PHE A 16 7.09 7.33 3.97
C PHE A 16 6.41 8.41 4.82
N THR A 17 5.81 8.04 5.93
CA THR A 17 5.06 8.98 6.77
C THR A 17 5.95 9.98 7.52
N ASN A 18 7.29 9.81 7.49
CA ASN A 18 8.23 10.55 8.34
C ASN A 18 9.07 11.63 7.65
N LEU A 19 8.89 11.87 6.35
CA LEU A 19 9.69 12.86 5.64
C LEU A 19 8.96 14.21 5.52
N GLY A 20 8.52 14.76 6.64
CA GLY A 20 7.83 16.05 6.69
C GLY A 20 6.39 15.99 6.18
N GLU A 21 5.99 16.87 5.27
CA GLU A 21 4.61 17.00 4.74
C GLU A 21 4.19 15.89 3.77
N LEU A 22 4.91 14.77 3.70
CA LEU A 22 4.59 13.65 2.80
C LEU A 22 3.47 12.79 3.39
N LEU A 23 2.28 12.97 2.87
CA LEU A 23 1.06 12.35 3.39
C LEU A 23 0.70 11.11 2.57
N TYR A 24 1.23 9.95 2.97
CA TYR A 24 0.88 8.67 2.35
C TYR A 24 -0.64 8.46 2.27
N PHE A 25 -1.34 8.71 3.37
CA PHE A 25 -2.80 8.63 3.47
C PHE A 25 -3.48 10.00 3.44
N GLY A 26 -2.83 11.07 3.01
CA GLY A 26 -3.37 12.43 3.18
C GLY A 26 -4.84 12.57 2.80
N HIS A 27 -5.20 12.14 1.60
CA HIS A 27 -6.58 12.23 1.12
C HIS A 27 -7.54 11.27 1.84
N ALA A 28 -7.08 10.06 2.16
CA ALA A 28 -7.87 9.07 2.89
C ALA A 28 -8.12 9.49 4.34
N TYR A 29 -7.09 10.03 4.98
CA TYR A 29 -7.18 10.59 6.34
C TYR A 29 -8.20 11.72 6.41
N GLU A 30 -8.08 12.72 5.53
CA GLU A 30 -9.00 13.86 5.50
C GLU A 30 -10.43 13.43 5.19
N PHE A 31 -10.61 12.50 4.23
CA PHE A 31 -11.93 11.99 3.90
C PHE A 31 -12.59 11.27 5.09
N LEU A 32 -11.89 10.32 5.72
CA LEU A 32 -12.43 9.57 6.85
C LEU A 32 -12.76 10.48 8.03
N LYS A 33 -11.85 11.38 8.38
CA LYS A 33 -12.05 12.35 9.48
C LYS A 33 -13.32 13.19 9.25
N GLN A 34 -13.49 13.70 8.03
CA GLN A 34 -14.67 14.50 7.69
C GLN A 34 -15.95 13.65 7.62
N ASP A 35 -15.88 12.43 7.10
CA ASP A 35 -17.03 11.55 6.97
C ASP A 35 -17.55 11.11 8.35
N LEU A 36 -16.67 10.69 9.25
CA LEU A 36 -17.03 10.31 10.62
C LEU A 36 -17.56 11.51 11.42
N ALA A 37 -16.94 12.69 11.29
CA ALA A 37 -17.43 13.90 11.93
C ALA A 37 -18.84 14.29 11.44
N ARG A 38 -19.12 14.20 10.14
CA ARG A 38 -20.45 14.48 9.56
C ARG A 38 -21.53 13.52 10.09
N ARG A 39 -21.16 12.30 10.48
CA ARG A 39 -22.06 11.32 11.11
C ARG A 39 -22.21 11.51 12.61
N GLY A 40 -21.53 12.52 13.20
CA GLY A 40 -21.54 12.76 14.64
C GLY A 40 -20.79 11.72 15.47
N ILE A 41 -19.87 10.98 14.83
CA ILE A 41 -19.05 9.96 15.47
C ILE A 41 -17.80 10.64 16.03
N ASP A 42 -17.57 10.47 17.34
CA ASP A 42 -16.34 10.89 18.00
C ASP A 42 -15.23 9.88 17.64
N ALA A 43 -14.37 10.25 16.71
CA ALA A 43 -13.31 9.39 16.22
C ALA A 43 -11.98 10.12 16.08
N GLU A 44 -10.93 9.50 16.60
CA GLU A 44 -9.56 9.89 16.36
C GLU A 44 -8.97 9.05 15.22
N VAL A 45 -8.57 9.69 14.14
CA VAL A 45 -7.90 9.03 13.01
C VAL A 45 -6.40 9.28 13.12
N VAL A 46 -5.61 8.22 13.14
CA VAL A 46 -4.15 8.26 13.31
C VAL A 46 -3.48 7.57 12.13
N THR A 47 -2.52 8.23 11.50
CA THR A 47 -1.65 7.59 10.52
C THR A 47 -0.43 7.01 11.23
N VAL A 48 -0.26 5.71 11.11
CA VAL A 48 0.84 4.99 11.74
C VAL A 48 2.14 5.26 11.00
N VAL A 49 3.20 5.43 11.77
CA VAL A 49 4.55 5.54 11.28
C VAL A 49 5.24 4.19 11.43
N SER A 50 5.65 3.57 10.34
CA SER A 50 6.36 2.30 10.37
C SER A 50 7.55 2.28 9.42
N HIS A 51 8.55 1.47 9.75
CA HIS A 51 9.69 1.27 8.87
C HIS A 51 9.24 0.48 7.62
N PRO A 52 9.42 1.01 6.39
CA PRO A 52 8.75 0.49 5.19
C PRO A 52 9.21 -0.92 4.79
N THR A 53 10.43 -1.32 5.12
CA THR A 53 11.08 -2.58 4.69
C THR A 53 11.40 -3.55 5.83
N ALA A 54 11.15 -3.13 7.09
CA ALA A 54 11.30 -4.00 8.25
C ALA A 54 10.28 -5.15 8.23
N SER A 55 10.56 -6.21 8.96
CA SER A 55 9.68 -7.39 9.06
C SER A 55 8.26 -7.00 9.49
N ILE A 56 7.26 -7.81 9.09
CA ILE A 56 5.86 -7.64 9.52
C ILE A 56 5.79 -7.55 11.05
N ARG A 57 6.57 -8.34 11.79
CA ARG A 57 6.64 -8.29 13.26
C ARG A 57 7.09 -6.91 13.76
N GLN A 58 8.18 -6.34 13.20
CA GLN A 58 8.67 -5.02 13.62
C GLN A 58 7.68 -3.92 13.27
N ARG A 59 7.09 -3.95 12.09
CA ARG A 59 6.06 -3.01 11.65
C ARG A 59 4.80 -3.07 12.53
N THR A 60 4.41 -4.29 12.96
CA THR A 60 3.32 -4.47 13.93
C THR A 60 3.69 -3.94 15.31
N ALA A 61 4.98 -4.00 15.73
CA ALA A 61 5.44 -3.36 16.96
C ALA A 61 5.36 -1.83 16.86
N ASP A 62 5.66 -1.24 15.68
CA ASP A 62 5.48 0.19 15.45
C ASP A 62 3.99 0.59 15.51
N LEU A 63 3.08 -0.24 14.97
CA LEU A 63 1.64 -0.07 15.12
C LEU A 63 1.23 -0.14 16.60
N LEU A 64 1.72 -1.13 17.36
CA LEU A 64 1.43 -1.25 18.79
C LEU A 64 1.89 -0.01 19.57
N LYS A 65 3.07 0.52 19.24
CA LYS A 65 3.56 1.77 19.83
C LYS A 65 2.59 2.92 19.56
N ALA A 66 2.17 3.13 18.31
CA ALA A 66 1.22 4.19 17.97
C ALA A 66 -0.12 4.03 18.70
N VAL A 67 -0.63 2.80 18.80
CA VAL A 67 -1.87 2.49 19.54
C VAL A 67 -1.70 2.77 21.04
N SER A 68 -0.58 2.36 21.61
CA SER A 68 -0.30 2.59 23.05
C SER A 68 -0.18 4.08 23.40
N GLU A 69 0.37 4.90 22.50
CA GLU A 69 0.53 6.33 22.70
C GLU A 69 -0.80 7.11 22.60
N THR A 70 -1.75 6.63 21.82
CA THR A 70 -2.99 7.37 21.51
C THR A 70 -4.26 6.79 22.13
N ALA A 71 -4.32 5.49 22.40
CA ALA A 71 -5.51 4.81 22.91
C ALA A 71 -5.39 4.29 24.35
N SER A 72 -4.32 4.60 25.08
CA SER A 72 -4.16 4.17 26.50
C SER A 72 -5.03 4.97 27.48
N GLY A 73 -5.54 6.12 27.06
CA GLY A 73 -6.32 7.02 27.90
C GLY A 73 -7.79 6.65 28.08
N ASP A 74 -8.29 5.66 27.32
CA ASP A 74 -9.69 5.21 27.33
C ASP A 74 -9.81 3.74 26.91
N ASP A 75 -11.03 3.21 26.94
CA ASP A 75 -11.38 1.84 26.52
C ASP A 75 -12.15 1.80 25.18
N GLY A 76 -12.06 2.86 24.38
CA GLY A 76 -12.78 2.98 23.11
C GLY A 76 -12.41 1.90 22.09
N PRO A 77 -13.31 1.59 21.15
CA PRO A 77 -13.07 0.59 20.13
C PRO A 77 -11.95 1.04 19.16
N ILE A 78 -11.16 0.06 18.74
CA ILE A 78 -10.06 0.24 17.81
C ILE A 78 -10.45 -0.33 16.43
N HIS A 79 -10.11 0.40 15.37
CA HIS A 79 -10.32 0.03 14.00
C HIS A 79 -9.00 0.14 13.23
N LEU A 80 -8.62 -0.90 12.51
CA LEU A 80 -7.38 -0.94 11.74
C LEU A 80 -7.70 -0.92 10.24
N VAL A 81 -7.11 0.00 9.50
CA VAL A 81 -7.20 0.08 8.04
C VAL A 81 -5.80 0.03 7.47
N GLY A 82 -5.42 -1.13 6.92
CA GLY A 82 -4.07 -1.35 6.40
C GLY A 82 -4.05 -1.38 4.88
N HIS A 83 -3.20 -0.55 4.26
CA HIS A 83 -2.93 -0.59 2.83
C HIS A 83 -1.73 -1.47 2.54
N SER A 84 -1.83 -2.30 1.48
CA SER A 84 -0.72 -3.15 1.06
C SER A 84 -0.21 -4.03 2.22
N THR A 85 1.07 -4.02 2.51
CA THR A 85 1.67 -4.75 3.66
C THR A 85 1.09 -4.33 5.00
N GLY A 86 0.59 -3.10 5.14
CA GLY A 86 -0.09 -2.64 6.36
C GLY A 86 -1.34 -3.46 6.71
N GLY A 87 -1.95 -4.11 5.72
CA GLY A 87 -3.02 -5.09 5.96
C GLY A 87 -2.54 -6.36 6.66
N LEU A 88 -1.29 -6.77 6.40
CA LEU A 88 -0.67 -7.91 7.09
C LEU A 88 -0.27 -7.52 8.52
N ASP A 89 0.27 -6.31 8.70
CA ASP A 89 0.58 -5.76 10.03
C ASP A 89 -0.68 -5.74 10.91
N ALA A 90 -1.80 -5.26 10.37
CA ALA A 90 -3.09 -5.22 11.06
C ALA A 90 -3.61 -6.62 11.41
N ARG A 91 -3.43 -7.61 10.53
CA ARG A 91 -3.79 -9.01 10.83
C ARG A 91 -2.95 -9.62 11.94
N LEU A 92 -1.63 -9.38 11.92
CA LEU A 92 -0.74 -9.86 12.98
C LEU A 92 -1.08 -9.20 14.32
N PHE A 93 -1.42 -7.90 14.32
CA PHE A 93 -1.80 -7.16 15.52
C PHE A 93 -2.96 -7.81 16.28
N VAL A 94 -3.94 -8.33 15.58
CA VAL A 94 -5.12 -8.94 16.20
C VAL A 94 -4.99 -10.45 16.42
N SER A 95 -3.95 -11.08 15.89
CA SER A 95 -3.78 -12.54 15.97
C SER A 95 -3.60 -12.99 17.41
N PRO A 96 -4.42 -13.96 17.90
CA PRO A 96 -4.28 -14.47 19.25
C PRO A 96 -2.89 -15.05 19.51
N GLY A 97 -2.28 -14.65 20.63
CA GLY A 97 -0.96 -15.11 21.02
C GLY A 97 0.22 -14.48 20.27
N ALA A 98 -0.02 -13.50 19.40
CA ALA A 98 1.06 -12.77 18.73
C ALA A 98 1.92 -12.01 19.75
N GLN A 99 3.24 -12.13 19.63
CA GLN A 99 4.24 -11.43 20.42
C GLN A 99 5.11 -10.59 19.50
N VAL A 100 4.88 -9.29 19.47
CA VAL A 100 5.56 -8.36 18.55
C VAL A 100 6.56 -7.45 19.25
N SER A 101 6.41 -7.23 20.54
CA SER A 101 7.28 -6.40 21.39
C SER A 101 7.59 -7.10 22.71
N GLU A 102 8.78 -6.83 23.27
CA GLU A 102 9.15 -7.23 24.63
C GLU A 102 8.76 -6.17 25.65
N ALA A 103 8.63 -4.91 25.22
CA ALA A 103 8.39 -3.75 26.08
C ALA A 103 6.90 -3.40 26.25
N LEU A 104 6.04 -3.81 25.30
CA LEU A 104 4.63 -3.46 25.27
C LEU A 104 3.77 -4.71 25.11
N GLU A 105 2.73 -4.82 25.95
CA GLU A 105 1.74 -5.88 25.81
C GLU A 105 0.72 -5.57 24.71
N LEU A 106 0.60 -6.47 23.76
CA LEU A 106 -0.30 -6.35 22.62
C LEU A 106 -1.77 -6.67 22.99
N GLU A 107 -1.97 -7.67 23.82
CA GLU A 107 -3.27 -8.31 24.08
C GLU A 107 -4.35 -7.34 24.59
N PRO A 108 -4.07 -6.39 25.51
CA PRO A 108 -5.07 -5.43 25.97
C PRO A 108 -5.66 -4.59 24.84
N PHE A 109 -4.84 -4.16 23.89
CA PHE A 109 -5.28 -3.38 22.72
C PHE A 109 -5.95 -4.26 21.66
N ALA A 110 -5.40 -5.45 21.39
CA ALA A 110 -5.95 -6.37 20.40
C ALA A 110 -7.40 -6.79 20.72
N ARG A 111 -7.76 -6.91 22.00
CA ARG A 111 -9.14 -7.18 22.44
C ARG A 111 -10.12 -6.04 22.17
N ARG A 112 -9.64 -4.82 22.04
CA ARG A 112 -10.46 -3.65 21.73
C ARG A 112 -10.71 -3.50 20.23
N VAL A 113 -9.97 -4.22 19.37
CA VAL A 113 -10.15 -4.13 17.93
C VAL A 113 -11.50 -4.72 17.53
N ARG A 114 -12.28 -3.94 16.77
CA ARG A 114 -13.60 -4.32 16.22
C ARG A 114 -13.53 -4.67 14.75
N THR A 115 -12.70 -3.95 14.00
CA THR A 115 -12.59 -4.17 12.56
C THR A 115 -11.14 -4.13 12.08
N VAL A 116 -10.85 -4.99 11.12
CA VAL A 116 -9.63 -4.94 10.30
C VAL A 116 -10.07 -4.82 8.85
N VAL A 117 -9.72 -3.70 8.22
CA VAL A 117 -9.92 -3.49 6.78
C VAL A 117 -8.58 -3.50 6.08
N THR A 118 -8.46 -4.29 5.02
CA THR A 118 -7.27 -4.37 4.19
C THR A 118 -7.55 -3.77 2.82
N VAL A 119 -6.68 -2.89 2.35
CA VAL A 119 -6.78 -2.24 1.05
C VAL A 119 -5.62 -2.71 0.19
N SER A 120 -5.89 -3.43 -0.90
CA SER A 120 -4.87 -3.93 -1.83
C SER A 120 -3.76 -4.75 -1.16
N ALA A 121 -4.07 -5.52 -0.09
CA ALA A 121 -3.08 -6.23 0.71
C ALA A 121 -2.74 -7.62 0.14
N PRO A 122 -1.46 -8.05 0.17
CA PRO A 122 -1.01 -9.29 -0.45
C PRO A 122 -1.21 -10.52 0.46
N HIS A 123 -2.45 -10.95 0.71
CA HIS A 123 -2.77 -12.09 1.60
C HIS A 123 -2.32 -13.46 1.08
N ALA A 124 -2.00 -13.56 -0.22
CA ALA A 124 -1.36 -14.73 -0.83
C ALA A 124 0.00 -14.37 -1.45
N GLY A 125 0.61 -13.28 -0.98
CA GLY A 125 1.89 -12.78 -1.48
C GLY A 125 1.79 -12.03 -2.81
N THR A 126 2.97 -11.61 -3.28
CA THR A 126 3.14 -11.01 -4.61
C THR A 126 4.40 -11.53 -5.28
N PRO A 127 4.33 -11.96 -6.54
CA PRO A 127 5.52 -12.34 -7.33
C PRO A 127 6.55 -11.23 -7.48
N LEU A 128 6.11 -9.98 -7.39
CA LEU A 128 6.99 -8.81 -7.43
C LEU A 128 8.02 -8.84 -6.27
N ALA A 129 7.68 -9.38 -5.11
CA ALA A 129 8.61 -9.54 -3.99
C ALA A 129 9.78 -10.46 -4.37
N THR A 130 9.52 -11.55 -5.09
CA THR A 130 10.57 -12.46 -5.58
C THR A 130 11.53 -11.75 -6.52
N PHE A 131 11.04 -10.84 -7.37
CA PHE A 131 11.89 -10.01 -8.23
C PHE A 131 12.82 -9.11 -7.39
N PHE A 132 12.32 -8.52 -6.30
CA PHE A 132 13.12 -7.65 -5.43
C PHE A 132 14.13 -8.37 -4.53
N LEU A 133 14.10 -9.70 -4.45
CA LEU A 133 15.16 -10.47 -3.79
C LEU A 133 16.49 -10.45 -4.55
N GLY A 134 16.45 -10.25 -5.88
CA GLY A 134 17.65 -10.16 -6.70
C GLY A 134 18.42 -8.83 -6.51
N LEU A 135 19.73 -8.83 -6.75
CA LEU A 135 20.58 -7.64 -6.59
C LEU A 135 20.09 -6.44 -7.39
N PHE A 136 19.69 -6.65 -8.64
CA PHE A 136 19.10 -5.58 -9.47
C PHE A 136 17.77 -5.10 -8.92
N GLY A 137 16.92 -6.03 -8.44
CA GLY A 137 15.65 -5.71 -7.81
C GLY A 137 15.81 -4.83 -6.58
N GLN A 138 16.78 -5.12 -5.72
CA GLN A 138 17.05 -4.32 -4.51
C GLN A 138 17.50 -2.89 -4.85
N GLN A 139 18.36 -2.71 -5.86
CA GLN A 139 18.77 -1.38 -6.31
C GLN A 139 17.59 -0.61 -6.93
N LEU A 140 16.79 -1.30 -7.75
CA LEU A 140 15.58 -0.70 -8.33
C LEU A 140 14.57 -0.30 -7.26
N LEU A 141 14.43 -1.10 -6.21
CA LEU A 141 13.56 -0.79 -5.08
C LEU A 141 13.94 0.52 -4.39
N LYS A 142 15.24 0.72 -4.12
CA LYS A 142 15.75 1.98 -3.56
C LYS A 142 15.44 3.15 -4.48
N LEU A 143 15.66 2.99 -5.79
CA LEU A 143 15.36 4.04 -6.76
C LEU A 143 13.86 4.36 -6.83
N LEU A 144 12.99 3.36 -6.85
CA LEU A 144 11.54 3.57 -6.82
C LEU A 144 11.09 4.25 -5.51
N SER A 145 11.74 3.91 -4.39
CA SER A 145 11.52 4.59 -3.11
C SER A 145 11.88 6.08 -3.20
N LEU A 146 13.04 6.39 -3.78
CA LEU A 146 13.47 7.78 -4.00
C LEU A 146 12.54 8.51 -4.99
N PHE A 147 12.09 7.85 -6.05
CA PHE A 147 11.12 8.41 -6.99
C PHE A 147 9.81 8.77 -6.28
N THR A 148 9.29 7.88 -5.45
CA THR A 148 8.08 8.14 -4.67
C THR A 148 8.24 9.35 -3.77
N MET A 149 9.32 9.41 -2.99
CA MET A 149 9.61 10.56 -2.12
C MET A 149 9.74 11.86 -2.91
N TYR A 150 10.43 11.81 -4.04
CA TYR A 150 10.63 12.99 -4.90
C TYR A 150 9.29 13.50 -5.45
N VAL A 151 8.46 12.61 -5.99
CA VAL A 151 7.14 13.00 -6.56
C VAL A 151 6.20 13.52 -5.48
N LEU A 152 6.13 12.87 -4.34
CA LEU A 152 5.32 13.35 -3.22
C LEU A 152 5.77 14.74 -2.76
N ARG A 153 7.07 15.07 -2.86
CA ARG A 153 7.60 16.38 -2.44
C ARG A 153 7.49 17.46 -3.49
N PHE A 154 7.82 17.15 -4.75
CA PHE A 154 7.96 18.13 -5.84
C PHE A 154 6.87 18.00 -6.92
N GLY A 155 5.98 17.01 -6.78
CA GLY A 155 4.87 16.77 -7.69
C GLY A 155 5.23 16.00 -8.96
N ARG A 156 6.47 16.12 -9.48
CA ARG A 156 6.93 15.44 -10.71
C ARG A 156 8.42 15.13 -10.65
N LEU A 157 8.83 14.00 -11.25
CA LEU A 157 10.25 13.72 -11.50
C LEU A 157 10.80 14.64 -12.61
N PRO A 158 12.09 15.02 -12.55
CA PRO A 158 12.74 15.70 -13.67
C PRO A 158 12.70 14.83 -14.93
N LEU A 159 12.37 15.42 -16.08
CA LEU A 159 12.31 14.68 -17.35
C LEU A 159 13.61 13.95 -17.68
N SER A 160 14.78 14.53 -17.35
CA SER A 160 16.09 13.90 -17.54
C SER A 160 16.21 12.58 -16.76
N VAL A 161 15.72 12.53 -15.51
CA VAL A 161 15.68 11.34 -14.68
C VAL A 161 14.80 10.28 -15.33
N VAL A 162 13.63 10.69 -15.76
CA VAL A 162 12.64 9.81 -16.34
C VAL A 162 13.13 9.22 -17.66
N PHE A 163 13.78 10.00 -18.54
CA PHE A 163 14.40 9.48 -19.77
C PHE A 163 15.55 8.49 -19.48
N ARG A 164 16.43 8.79 -18.52
CA ARG A 164 17.52 7.88 -18.12
C ARG A 164 16.98 6.57 -17.56
N PHE A 165 15.93 6.64 -16.72
CA PHE A 165 15.29 5.46 -16.19
C PHE A 165 14.60 4.63 -17.29
N GLY A 166 13.87 5.26 -18.22
CA GLY A 166 13.30 4.59 -19.38
C GLY A 166 14.34 3.87 -20.22
N HIS A 167 15.52 4.49 -20.42
CA HIS A 167 16.64 3.89 -21.13
C HIS A 167 17.22 2.68 -20.36
N LEU A 168 17.33 2.78 -19.03
CA LEU A 168 17.73 1.67 -18.15
C LEU A 168 16.78 0.48 -18.29
N MET A 169 15.48 0.73 -18.31
CA MET A 169 14.46 -0.33 -18.43
C MET A 169 14.43 -0.97 -19.82
N ALA A 170 14.61 -0.18 -20.87
CA ALA A 170 14.61 -0.68 -22.26
C ALA A 170 15.80 -1.62 -22.56
N ARG A 171 16.88 -1.51 -21.81
CA ARG A 171 18.10 -2.33 -21.97
C ARG A 171 18.31 -3.32 -20.83
N ALA A 172 17.23 -3.78 -20.20
CA ALA A 172 17.29 -4.64 -19.01
C ALA A 172 18.05 -5.97 -19.22
N ASP A 173 18.25 -6.39 -20.46
CA ASP A 173 18.94 -7.65 -20.80
C ASP A 173 20.47 -7.55 -20.95
N ASP A 174 21.07 -6.32 -20.98
CA ASP A 174 22.49 -6.12 -21.18
C ASP A 174 23.26 -5.78 -19.89
N GLN A 175 24.42 -6.39 -19.75
CA GLN A 175 25.53 -6.27 -18.77
C GLN A 175 25.37 -5.39 -17.50
N LEU A 176 25.62 -6.02 -16.33
CA LEU A 176 25.44 -5.48 -14.96
C LEU A 176 26.26 -4.21 -14.60
N GLY A 177 27.42 -3.99 -15.19
CA GLY A 177 28.36 -2.96 -14.71
C GLY A 177 27.92 -1.50 -14.97
N TRP A 178 27.39 -1.18 -16.14
CA TRP A 178 26.97 0.20 -16.45
C TRP A 178 25.62 0.58 -15.82
N LYS A 179 24.81 -0.42 -15.44
CA LYS A 179 23.53 -0.21 -14.73
C LYS A 179 23.76 0.38 -13.34
N ALA A 180 24.78 -0.07 -12.62
CA ALA A 180 25.12 0.47 -11.31
C ALA A 180 25.48 1.96 -11.39
N THR A 181 26.35 2.33 -12.34
CA THR A 181 26.76 3.73 -12.53
C THR A 181 25.59 4.65 -12.91
N LEU A 182 24.65 4.16 -13.75
CA LEU A 182 23.49 4.96 -14.13
C LEU A 182 22.50 5.12 -12.96
N LEU A 183 22.33 4.08 -12.15
CA LEU A 183 21.53 4.15 -10.93
C LEU A 183 22.12 5.16 -9.95
N ASP A 184 23.43 5.13 -9.71
CA ASP A 184 24.12 6.09 -8.84
C ASP A 184 23.94 7.52 -9.34
N GLN A 185 24.07 7.76 -10.66
CA GLN A 185 23.83 9.08 -11.25
C GLN A 185 22.39 9.57 -11.08
N LEU A 186 21.39 8.67 -11.15
CA LEU A 186 20.00 9.00 -10.89
C LEU A 186 19.76 9.37 -9.42
N PHE A 187 20.39 8.64 -8.50
CA PHE A 187 20.36 8.95 -7.07
C PHE A 187 20.95 10.32 -6.78
N ASP A 188 22.16 10.59 -7.26
CA ASP A 188 22.85 11.86 -7.03
C ASP A 188 22.08 13.05 -7.59
N GLN A 189 21.50 12.89 -8.79
CA GLN A 189 20.70 13.94 -9.42
C GLN A 189 19.46 14.28 -8.60
N LEU A 190 18.71 13.26 -8.16
CA LEU A 190 17.48 13.47 -7.38
C LEU A 190 17.77 14.00 -5.98
N LEU A 191 18.80 13.47 -5.32
CA LEU A 191 19.21 13.95 -3.99
C LEU A 191 19.70 15.39 -4.04
N GLY A 192 20.26 15.83 -5.18
CA GLY A 192 20.73 17.20 -5.40
C GLY A 192 19.63 18.26 -5.24
N ASP A 193 18.38 17.94 -5.55
CA ASP A 193 17.25 18.87 -5.49
C ASP A 193 16.69 19.06 -4.06
N PHE A 194 17.07 18.21 -3.10
CA PHE A 194 16.68 18.37 -1.70
C PHE A 194 17.62 19.35 -0.97
N SER A 195 17.08 20.10 0.00
CA SER A 195 17.90 20.88 0.93
C SER A 195 18.86 19.96 1.70
N SER A 196 19.98 20.50 2.23
CA SER A 196 20.98 19.71 2.95
C SER A 196 20.39 18.86 4.07
N GLU A 197 19.54 19.45 4.91
CA GLU A 197 18.90 18.76 6.03
C GLU A 197 17.98 17.62 5.57
N ARG A 198 17.22 17.84 4.50
CA ARG A 198 16.33 16.82 3.94
C ARG A 198 17.08 15.75 3.17
N ARG A 199 18.16 16.10 2.50
CA ARG A 199 19.05 15.16 1.80
C ARG A 199 19.61 14.13 2.79
N ASP A 200 20.05 14.55 3.95
CA ASP A 200 20.56 13.68 5.00
C ASP A 200 19.47 12.73 5.50
N ALA A 201 18.25 13.24 5.72
CA ALA A 201 17.10 12.41 6.12
C ALA A 201 16.70 11.39 5.04
N VAL A 202 16.66 11.81 3.76
CA VAL A 202 16.37 10.92 2.62
C VAL A 202 17.48 9.89 2.45
N THR A 203 18.75 10.30 2.54
CA THR A 203 19.89 9.39 2.45
C THR A 203 19.89 8.38 3.56
N LYS A 204 19.66 8.82 4.81
CA LYS A 204 19.52 7.91 5.95
C LYS A 204 18.39 6.92 5.75
N PHE A 205 17.23 7.40 5.31
CA PHE A 205 16.07 6.55 5.01
C PHE A 205 16.39 5.48 3.95
N LEU A 206 17.02 5.88 2.81
CA LEU A 206 17.42 4.95 1.75
C LEU A 206 18.45 3.94 2.25
N TRP A 207 19.29 4.35 3.19
CA TRP A 207 20.27 3.48 3.84
C TRP A 207 19.57 2.47 4.74
N ASP A 208 18.59 2.89 5.53
CA ASP A 208 17.77 2.04 6.39
C ASP A 208 16.95 1.04 5.55
N VAL A 209 16.34 1.48 4.45
CA VAL A 209 15.68 0.59 3.45
C VAL A 209 16.65 -0.46 2.90
N GLY A 210 17.91 -0.08 2.67
CA GLY A 210 18.93 -1.01 2.16
C GLY A 210 19.49 -1.98 3.19
N ARG A 211 19.43 -1.64 4.48
CA ARG A 211 19.95 -2.48 5.57
C ARG A 211 18.95 -3.50 6.09
N ASP A 212 17.70 -3.12 6.17
CA ASP A 212 16.63 -4.02 6.60
C ASP A 212 15.66 -4.26 5.45
N THR A 213 15.83 -5.37 4.77
CA THR A 213 14.96 -5.84 3.69
C THR A 213 14.17 -7.08 4.11
N SER A 214 14.04 -7.32 5.42
CA SER A 214 13.41 -8.53 5.98
C SER A 214 11.93 -8.68 5.61
N LEU A 215 11.27 -7.61 5.21
CA LEU A 215 9.90 -7.66 4.69
C LEU A 215 9.81 -8.38 3.34
N ILE A 216 10.79 -8.18 2.45
CA ILE A 216 10.71 -8.66 1.05
C ILE A 216 10.50 -10.18 0.97
N PRO A 217 11.32 -11.03 1.63
CA PRO A 217 11.11 -12.48 1.62
C PRO A 217 9.76 -12.89 2.24
N GLN A 218 9.23 -12.11 3.18
CA GLN A 218 7.93 -12.39 3.81
C GLN A 218 6.74 -12.11 2.88
N LEU A 219 6.93 -11.30 1.82
CA LEU A 219 5.89 -10.96 0.84
C LEU A 219 5.89 -11.90 -0.38
N THR A 220 6.86 -12.78 -0.52
CA THR A 220 6.80 -13.83 -1.54
C THR A 220 5.63 -14.77 -1.26
N PRO A 221 5.09 -15.49 -2.25
CA PRO A 221 4.03 -16.48 -2.00
C PRO A 221 4.39 -17.47 -0.89
N GLU A 222 5.62 -17.97 -0.88
CA GLU A 222 6.12 -18.93 0.12
C GLU A 222 6.24 -18.29 1.52
N GLY A 223 6.71 -17.03 1.59
CA GLY A 223 6.82 -16.29 2.85
C GLY A 223 5.45 -16.00 3.46
N ILE A 224 4.48 -15.67 2.63
CA ILE A 224 3.09 -15.45 3.08
C ILE A 224 2.42 -16.75 3.54
N ASP A 225 2.72 -17.89 2.94
CA ASP A 225 2.19 -19.17 3.42
C ASP A 225 2.64 -19.44 4.86
N LEU A 226 3.92 -19.15 5.19
CA LEU A 226 4.42 -19.23 6.57
C LEU A 226 3.71 -18.22 7.50
N PHE A 227 3.53 -17.00 7.04
CA PHE A 227 2.78 -15.97 7.79
C PHE A 227 1.35 -16.43 8.07
N ASN A 228 0.63 -16.92 7.07
CA ASN A 228 -0.75 -17.39 7.21
C ASN A 228 -0.86 -18.62 8.13
N GLY A 229 0.16 -19.50 8.15
CA GLY A 229 0.21 -20.63 9.07
C GLY A 229 0.34 -20.24 10.54
N GLY A 230 0.93 -19.05 10.81
CA GLY A 230 1.15 -18.55 12.19
C GLY A 230 0.20 -17.41 12.60
N THR A 231 -0.67 -16.93 11.71
CA THR A 231 -1.54 -15.77 11.96
C THR A 231 -3.00 -16.16 11.84
N HIS A 232 -3.75 -16.00 12.92
CA HIS A 232 -5.13 -16.46 13.02
C HIS A 232 -6.10 -15.29 13.25
N ASP A 233 -7.32 -15.45 12.76
CA ASP A 233 -8.40 -14.49 12.99
C ASP A 233 -8.81 -14.50 14.46
N ARG A 234 -9.02 -13.29 15.00
CA ARG A 234 -9.54 -13.15 16.37
C ARG A 234 -11.07 -13.19 16.35
N PRO A 235 -11.70 -14.05 17.18
CA PRO A 235 -13.14 -14.02 17.37
C PRO A 235 -13.63 -12.63 17.83
N GLY A 236 -14.73 -12.16 17.25
CA GLY A 236 -15.32 -10.84 17.54
C GLY A 236 -14.69 -9.69 16.76
N VAL A 237 -13.68 -9.93 15.93
CA VAL A 237 -13.16 -8.96 14.97
C VAL A 237 -13.79 -9.20 13.60
N ARG A 238 -14.29 -8.14 12.97
CA ARG A 238 -14.81 -8.19 11.59
C ARG A 238 -13.68 -7.86 10.60
N TYR A 239 -13.56 -8.68 9.57
CA TYR A 239 -12.53 -8.52 8.54
C TYR A 239 -13.17 -8.13 7.20
N GLY A 240 -12.61 -7.09 6.58
CA GLY A 240 -13.04 -6.63 5.27
C GLY A 240 -11.86 -6.33 4.36
N SER A 241 -12.07 -6.44 3.05
CA SER A 241 -11.06 -6.11 2.05
C SER A 241 -11.59 -5.19 0.95
N VAL A 242 -10.73 -4.28 0.51
CA VAL A 242 -10.88 -3.54 -0.74
C VAL A 242 -9.92 -4.14 -1.75
N VAL A 243 -10.46 -4.53 -2.90
CA VAL A 243 -9.73 -5.25 -3.96
C VAL A 243 -9.58 -4.34 -5.17
N THR A 244 -8.37 -4.20 -5.65
CA THR A 244 -8.02 -3.39 -6.81
C THR A 244 -7.58 -4.24 -7.99
N GLN A 245 -7.90 -3.78 -9.20
CA GLN A 245 -7.42 -4.37 -10.44
C GLN A 245 -7.14 -3.27 -11.46
N ALA A 246 -5.90 -3.12 -11.84
CA ALA A 246 -5.52 -2.22 -12.91
C ALA A 246 -5.73 -2.87 -14.30
N ARG A 247 -5.75 -2.03 -15.33
CA ARG A 247 -5.79 -2.52 -16.71
C ARG A 247 -4.41 -3.00 -17.14
N PRO A 248 -4.31 -4.13 -17.85
CA PRO A 248 -3.04 -4.54 -18.45
C PRO A 248 -2.46 -3.42 -19.34
N PRO A 249 -1.14 -3.19 -19.27
CA PRO A 249 -0.46 -2.25 -20.16
C PRO A 249 -0.76 -2.56 -21.62
N SER A 250 -1.17 -1.57 -22.38
CA SER A 250 -1.58 -1.70 -23.78
C SER A 250 -1.42 -0.37 -24.50
N LEU A 251 -1.52 -0.36 -25.82
CA LEU A 251 -1.55 0.88 -26.59
C LEU A 251 -2.70 1.79 -26.11
N ARG A 252 -3.85 1.21 -25.77
CA ARG A 252 -5.00 1.97 -25.26
C ARG A 252 -4.73 2.65 -23.92
N THR A 253 -4.12 1.95 -22.95
CA THR A 253 -3.76 2.54 -21.65
C THR A 253 -2.67 3.58 -21.81
N ARG A 254 -1.71 3.35 -22.71
CA ARG A 254 -0.66 4.30 -23.05
C ARG A 254 -1.23 5.59 -23.67
N LEU A 255 -2.19 5.49 -24.58
CA LEU A 255 -2.88 6.64 -25.15
C LEU A 255 -3.77 7.35 -24.09
N ALA A 256 -4.40 6.59 -23.20
CA ALA A 256 -5.19 7.13 -22.10
C ALA A 256 -4.33 7.90 -21.07
N ALA A 257 -3.06 7.58 -20.92
CA ALA A 257 -2.10 8.32 -20.11
C ALA A 257 -1.78 9.72 -20.69
N GLY A 258 -2.20 10.00 -21.94
CA GLY A 258 -1.97 11.27 -22.60
C GLY A 258 -0.65 11.36 -23.38
N LEU A 259 -0.39 12.51 -24.02
CA LEU A 259 0.82 12.74 -24.82
C LEU A 259 1.95 13.43 -24.04
N ASP A 260 1.72 13.76 -22.77
CA ASP A 260 2.77 14.34 -21.91
C ASP A 260 3.92 13.32 -21.78
N PRO A 261 5.18 13.70 -22.09
CA PRO A 261 6.33 12.83 -21.96
C PRO A 261 6.49 12.23 -20.55
N TYR A 262 6.14 12.97 -19.52
CA TYR A 262 6.14 12.50 -18.14
C TYR A 262 5.13 11.35 -17.94
N ALA A 263 3.89 11.54 -18.39
CA ALA A 263 2.84 10.53 -18.29
C ALA A 263 3.19 9.25 -19.06
N GLN A 264 3.77 9.39 -20.26
CA GLN A 264 4.24 8.25 -21.07
C GLN A 264 5.30 7.42 -20.37
N LEU A 265 6.12 8.07 -19.59
CA LEU A 265 7.27 7.44 -18.98
C LEU A 265 6.92 6.83 -17.61
N THR A 266 6.10 7.48 -16.81
CA THR A 266 5.53 6.87 -15.58
C THR A 266 4.62 5.69 -15.94
N HIS A 267 3.91 5.75 -17.10
CA HIS A 267 3.23 4.57 -17.65
C HIS A 267 4.20 3.43 -18.04
N THR A 268 5.42 3.75 -18.46
CA THR A 268 6.46 2.72 -18.73
C THR A 268 6.92 2.06 -17.43
N ILE A 269 7.05 2.82 -16.34
CA ILE A 269 7.34 2.26 -15.00
C ILE A 269 6.20 1.33 -14.56
N TYR A 270 4.96 1.78 -14.71
CA TYR A 270 3.78 0.95 -14.46
C TYR A 270 3.82 -0.35 -15.26
N ALA A 271 4.05 -0.27 -16.58
CA ALA A 271 4.12 -1.42 -17.45
C ALA A 271 5.21 -2.43 -17.04
N PHE A 272 6.37 -1.93 -16.61
CA PHE A 272 7.45 -2.76 -16.11
C PHE A 272 7.05 -3.50 -14.81
N VAL A 273 6.55 -2.77 -13.80
CA VAL A 273 6.17 -3.34 -12.51
C VAL A 273 5.02 -4.34 -12.68
N TYR A 274 4.00 -3.98 -13.48
CA TYR A 274 2.90 -4.86 -13.84
C TYR A 274 3.39 -6.15 -14.51
N GLY A 275 4.33 -6.03 -15.45
CA GLY A 275 4.95 -7.17 -16.12
C GLY A 275 5.71 -8.10 -15.16
N GLN A 276 6.42 -7.56 -14.16
CA GLN A 276 7.10 -8.40 -13.15
C GLN A 276 6.07 -9.16 -12.28
N THR A 277 4.98 -8.48 -11.88
CA THR A 277 3.92 -9.11 -11.09
C THR A 277 3.23 -10.26 -11.84
N GLN A 278 3.12 -10.18 -13.18
CA GLN A 278 2.51 -11.20 -14.01
C GLN A 278 3.42 -12.39 -14.35
N ARG A 279 4.75 -12.24 -14.27
CA ARG A 279 5.71 -13.26 -14.74
C ARG A 279 5.62 -14.59 -14.00
N MET A 280 5.21 -14.54 -12.75
CA MET A 280 4.99 -15.74 -11.93
C MET A 280 3.55 -15.70 -11.41
N PRO A 281 2.61 -16.35 -12.08
CA PRO A 281 1.27 -16.46 -11.53
C PRO A 281 1.33 -17.18 -10.19
N LEU A 282 0.46 -16.80 -9.26
CA LEU A 282 0.33 -17.49 -7.97
C LEU A 282 0.13 -18.97 -8.24
N THR A 283 1.05 -19.80 -7.76
CA THR A 283 1.01 -21.25 -7.96
C THR A 283 -0.20 -21.89 -7.27
N GLN A 284 -0.61 -21.29 -6.17
CA GLN A 284 -1.84 -21.64 -5.46
C GLN A 284 -2.74 -20.41 -5.41
N LEU A 285 -3.81 -20.45 -6.20
CA LEU A 285 -4.81 -19.39 -6.14
C LEU A 285 -5.66 -19.55 -4.87
N PRO A 286 -5.84 -18.46 -4.10
CA PRO A 286 -6.71 -18.51 -2.92
C PRO A 286 -8.10 -19.02 -3.28
N LEU A 287 -8.65 -19.88 -2.44
CA LEU A 287 -10.04 -20.28 -2.52
C LEU A 287 -10.90 -19.13 -2.00
N HIS A 288 -11.90 -18.73 -2.79
CA HIS A 288 -12.82 -17.67 -2.42
C HIS A 288 -14.18 -18.25 -2.12
N THR A 289 -14.86 -17.67 -1.14
CA THR A 289 -16.27 -18.00 -0.85
C THR A 289 -17.17 -17.60 -2.04
N PRO A 290 -18.38 -18.17 -2.16
CA PRO A 290 -19.35 -17.77 -3.18
C PRO A 290 -19.64 -16.25 -3.15
N ALA A 291 -19.73 -15.64 -1.95
CA ALA A 291 -19.99 -14.21 -1.79
C ALA A 291 -18.81 -13.36 -2.29
N GLN A 292 -17.57 -13.73 -1.97
CA GLN A 292 -16.36 -13.08 -2.46
C GLN A 292 -16.27 -13.19 -3.99
N THR A 293 -16.52 -14.38 -4.53
CA THR A 293 -16.55 -14.62 -5.99
C THR A 293 -17.60 -13.75 -6.67
N ALA A 294 -18.83 -13.69 -6.13
CA ALA A 294 -19.89 -12.86 -6.67
C ALA A 294 -19.53 -11.37 -6.69
N ALA A 295 -18.92 -10.85 -5.60
CA ALA A 295 -18.47 -9.47 -5.52
C ALA A 295 -17.41 -9.14 -6.59
N LEU A 296 -16.43 -10.02 -6.81
CA LEU A 296 -15.41 -9.84 -7.84
C LEU A 296 -16.01 -9.89 -9.25
N VAL A 297 -16.90 -10.85 -9.53
CA VAL A 297 -17.58 -10.98 -10.83
C VAL A 297 -18.46 -9.76 -11.11
N GLN A 298 -19.19 -9.27 -10.11
CA GLN A 298 -19.99 -8.05 -10.25
C GLN A 298 -19.13 -6.83 -10.59
N ALA A 299 -17.98 -6.67 -9.94
CA ALA A 299 -17.12 -5.51 -10.14
C ALA A 299 -16.34 -5.55 -11.46
N TYR A 300 -15.88 -6.72 -11.86
CA TYR A 300 -14.95 -6.86 -13.00
C TYR A 300 -15.59 -7.48 -14.24
N GLY A 301 -16.84 -7.94 -14.16
CA GLY A 301 -17.56 -8.60 -15.24
C GLY A 301 -17.27 -10.10 -15.37
N ALA A 302 -16.17 -10.56 -14.78
CA ALA A 302 -15.77 -11.97 -14.70
C ALA A 302 -14.84 -12.17 -13.51
N MET A 303 -14.62 -13.41 -13.08
CA MET A 303 -13.60 -13.72 -12.07
C MET A 303 -12.22 -13.31 -12.59
N PRO A 304 -11.42 -12.53 -11.80
CA PRO A 304 -10.08 -12.16 -12.20
C PRO A 304 -9.20 -13.39 -12.50
N GLY A 305 -8.50 -13.36 -13.64
CA GLY A 305 -7.56 -14.41 -14.01
C GLY A 305 -6.35 -14.47 -13.06
N PRO A 306 -5.52 -15.52 -13.17
CA PRO A 306 -4.38 -15.74 -12.26
C PRO A 306 -3.30 -14.66 -12.35
N THR A 307 -3.25 -13.93 -13.45
CA THR A 307 -2.27 -12.85 -13.69
C THR A 307 -2.87 -11.45 -13.52
N ALA A 308 -4.17 -11.34 -13.21
CA ALA A 308 -4.81 -10.06 -12.94
C ALA A 308 -4.21 -9.44 -11.66
N CYS A 309 -3.81 -8.17 -11.73
CA CYS A 309 -3.19 -7.45 -10.62
C CYS A 309 -3.51 -5.95 -10.68
N ASP A 310 -3.15 -5.25 -9.63
CA ASP A 310 -3.22 -3.78 -9.56
C ASP A 310 -1.90 -3.09 -9.97
N GLY A 311 -0.98 -3.85 -10.55
CA GLY A 311 0.39 -3.47 -10.87
C GLY A 311 1.41 -4.05 -9.89
N ILE A 312 1.07 -4.19 -8.61
CA ILE A 312 1.96 -4.61 -7.51
C ILE A 312 1.49 -5.92 -6.87
N VAL A 313 0.20 -6.04 -6.60
CA VAL A 313 -0.39 -7.21 -5.92
C VAL A 313 -1.40 -7.90 -6.83
N PRO A 314 -1.33 -9.24 -6.98
CA PRO A 314 -2.35 -9.98 -7.71
C PRO A 314 -3.74 -9.76 -7.11
N THR A 315 -4.74 -9.48 -7.97
CA THR A 315 -6.10 -9.13 -7.54
C THR A 315 -6.71 -10.17 -6.60
N ARG A 316 -6.51 -11.46 -6.90
CA ARG A 316 -7.03 -12.55 -6.05
C ARG A 316 -6.30 -12.69 -4.72
N SER A 317 -5.04 -12.25 -4.64
CA SER A 317 -4.25 -12.21 -3.40
C SER A 317 -4.79 -11.19 -2.40
N GLN A 318 -5.56 -10.19 -2.85
CA GLN A 318 -6.04 -9.09 -2.01
C GLN A 318 -7.32 -9.44 -1.22
N VAL A 319 -7.95 -10.56 -1.52
CA VAL A 319 -9.24 -10.93 -0.92
C VAL A 319 -9.05 -11.50 0.49
N TYR A 320 -9.68 -10.86 1.48
CA TYR A 320 -9.68 -11.32 2.87
C TYR A 320 -10.97 -10.86 3.58
N GLY A 321 -11.64 -11.76 4.30
CA GLY A 321 -12.91 -11.45 4.94
C GLY A 321 -13.99 -11.04 3.94
N ARG A 322 -14.82 -10.06 4.27
CA ARG A 322 -15.88 -9.52 3.38
C ARG A 322 -15.26 -8.60 2.32
N VAL A 323 -15.55 -8.82 1.05
CA VAL A 323 -15.17 -7.85 -0.01
C VAL A 323 -16.09 -6.63 0.12
N LEU A 324 -15.53 -5.52 0.59
CA LEU A 324 -16.24 -4.26 0.79
C LEU A 324 -16.43 -3.50 -0.50
N ALA A 325 -15.37 -3.46 -1.29
CA ALA A 325 -15.34 -2.86 -2.61
C ALA A 325 -14.35 -3.61 -3.50
N ALA A 326 -14.67 -3.72 -4.78
CA ALA A 326 -13.76 -4.16 -5.81
C ALA A 326 -13.78 -3.12 -6.93
N VAL A 327 -12.63 -2.50 -7.19
CA VAL A 327 -12.54 -1.31 -8.04
C VAL A 327 -11.47 -1.45 -9.12
N ARG A 328 -11.71 -0.79 -10.27
CA ARG A 328 -10.68 -0.65 -11.30
C ARG A 328 -9.76 0.51 -10.95
N ALA A 329 -8.64 0.16 -10.34
CA ALA A 329 -7.64 1.08 -9.81
C ALA A 329 -6.27 0.40 -9.84
N ASP A 330 -5.19 1.16 -9.89
CA ASP A 330 -3.88 0.63 -9.54
C ASP A 330 -3.67 0.66 -8.02
N HIS A 331 -2.51 0.17 -7.62
CA HIS A 331 -2.18 -0.01 -6.21
C HIS A 331 -2.23 1.27 -5.38
N LEU A 332 -1.85 2.39 -5.97
CA LEU A 332 -1.73 3.67 -5.29
C LEU A 332 -2.98 4.55 -5.45
N ASP A 333 -3.78 4.34 -6.49
CA ASP A 333 -5.07 5.00 -6.68
C ASP A 333 -5.95 4.87 -5.43
N ALA A 334 -5.96 3.67 -4.82
CA ALA A 334 -6.80 3.34 -3.68
C ALA A 334 -6.55 4.21 -2.44
N ILE A 335 -5.36 4.77 -2.30
CA ILE A 335 -5.01 5.67 -1.19
C ILE A 335 -4.98 7.15 -1.57
N GLY A 336 -5.38 7.48 -2.81
CA GLY A 336 -5.56 8.85 -3.26
C GLY A 336 -4.51 9.38 -4.24
N HIS A 337 -3.65 8.52 -4.78
CA HIS A 337 -2.62 8.90 -5.75
C HIS A 337 -3.09 8.65 -7.20
N PHE A 338 -4.04 9.44 -7.66
CA PHE A 338 -4.57 9.47 -9.02
C PHE A 338 -4.54 10.90 -9.58
N ASP A 339 -4.68 11.07 -10.89
CA ASP A 339 -4.57 12.36 -11.55
C ASP A 339 -5.79 13.26 -11.30
N GLN A 340 -5.66 14.18 -10.34
CA GLN A 340 -6.61 15.27 -10.11
C GLN A 340 -5.93 16.51 -9.53
N PRO A 341 -5.15 17.26 -10.34
CA PRO A 341 -4.32 18.38 -9.87
C PRO A 341 -5.14 19.60 -9.43
N ALA A 342 -6.40 19.70 -9.87
CA ALA A 342 -7.28 20.82 -9.50
C ALA A 342 -7.82 20.74 -8.06
N HIS A 343 -7.66 19.61 -7.38
CA HIS A 343 -8.06 19.46 -5.98
C HIS A 343 -7.07 20.14 -5.02
N GLN A 344 -7.53 20.55 -3.85
CA GLN A 344 -6.70 21.13 -2.79
C GLN A 344 -6.78 20.27 -1.53
N PRO A 345 -5.70 19.60 -1.09
CA PRO A 345 -4.41 19.44 -1.77
C PRO A 345 -4.54 18.61 -3.06
N PRO A 346 -3.63 18.78 -4.05
CA PRO A 346 -3.74 18.07 -5.32
C PRO A 346 -3.51 16.56 -5.16
N HIS A 347 -4.28 15.75 -5.88
CA HIS A 347 -3.94 14.34 -6.06
C HIS A 347 -2.84 14.23 -7.11
N VAL A 348 -1.80 13.49 -6.81
CA VAL A 348 -0.63 13.31 -7.69
C VAL A 348 -0.51 11.84 -8.06
N ASP A 349 -0.64 11.55 -9.35
CA ASP A 349 -0.46 10.21 -9.92
C ASP A 349 0.97 10.05 -10.44
N TRP A 350 1.76 9.20 -9.80
CA TRP A 350 3.12 8.91 -10.26
C TRP A 350 3.27 7.52 -10.88
N LEU A 351 2.26 6.65 -10.72
CA LEU A 351 2.21 5.32 -11.33
C LEU A 351 1.06 5.26 -12.34
N ILE A 352 1.16 6.06 -13.40
CA ILE A 352 0.07 6.27 -14.36
C ILE A 352 -0.30 4.95 -15.08
N SER A 353 -1.29 4.26 -14.56
CA SER A 353 -1.78 2.99 -15.09
C SER A 353 -2.80 3.13 -16.24
N GLY A 354 -3.39 4.30 -16.39
CA GLY A 354 -4.52 4.50 -17.26
C GLY A 354 -5.80 3.80 -16.76
N SER A 355 -5.91 3.58 -15.45
CA SER A 355 -7.07 2.97 -14.78
C SER A 355 -8.35 3.77 -15.03
N GLY A 356 -8.22 5.09 -15.12
CA GLY A 356 -9.33 6.03 -15.17
C GLY A 356 -10.02 6.21 -13.81
N PHE A 357 -9.35 5.79 -12.72
CA PHE A 357 -9.82 6.03 -11.36
C PHE A 357 -9.84 7.53 -11.05
N ARG A 358 -10.84 7.97 -10.31
CA ARG A 358 -11.09 9.38 -10.03
C ARG A 358 -11.70 9.54 -8.64
N ARG A 359 -11.74 10.77 -8.16
CA ARG A 359 -12.26 11.15 -6.85
C ARG A 359 -13.63 10.56 -6.50
N PRO A 360 -14.65 10.51 -7.39
CA PRO A 360 -15.94 9.91 -7.03
C PRO A 360 -15.83 8.44 -6.64
N GLN A 361 -14.99 7.65 -7.34
CA GLN A 361 -14.75 6.25 -7.00
C GLN A 361 -13.98 6.12 -5.69
N PHE A 362 -12.98 6.98 -5.48
CA PHE A 362 -12.21 7.07 -4.25
C PHE A 362 -13.12 7.35 -3.04
N GLU A 363 -13.94 8.41 -3.12
CA GLU A 363 -14.85 8.79 -2.05
C GLU A 363 -15.91 7.72 -1.76
N ALA A 364 -16.47 7.09 -2.80
CA ALA A 364 -17.42 5.99 -2.65
C ALA A 364 -16.78 4.77 -1.95
N MET A 365 -15.56 4.43 -2.32
CA MET A 365 -14.80 3.33 -1.72
C MET A 365 -14.47 3.61 -0.25
N TRP A 366 -13.95 4.80 0.08
CA TRP A 366 -13.62 5.17 1.45
C TRP A 366 -14.85 5.38 2.31
N LYS A 367 -15.98 5.82 1.72
CA LYS A 367 -17.27 5.83 2.41
C LYS A 367 -17.69 4.41 2.80
N THR A 368 -17.55 3.43 1.91
CA THR A 368 -17.87 2.02 2.21
C THR A 368 -16.97 1.49 3.35
N ILE A 369 -15.70 1.88 3.40
CA ILE A 369 -14.82 1.59 4.53
C ILE A 369 -15.39 2.21 5.80
N GLY A 370 -15.70 3.51 5.81
CA GLY A 370 -16.29 4.20 6.95
C GLY A 370 -17.60 3.56 7.44
N ASP A 371 -18.47 3.14 6.51
CA ASP A 371 -19.70 2.41 6.83
C ASP A 371 -19.38 1.10 7.56
N PHE A 372 -18.41 0.31 7.06
CA PHE A 372 -18.01 -0.95 7.68
C PHE A 372 -17.35 -0.78 9.05
N LEU A 373 -16.54 0.25 9.26
CA LEU A 373 -15.94 0.52 10.57
C LEU A 373 -17.02 0.74 11.64
N MET A 374 -18.09 1.44 11.28
CA MET A 374 -19.16 1.88 12.19
C MET A 374 -20.42 0.98 12.15
N GLU A 375 -20.39 -0.09 11.36
CA GLU A 375 -21.49 -1.07 11.32
C GLU A 375 -21.63 -1.73 12.70
N GLU A 376 -22.82 -1.68 13.29
CA GLU A 376 -23.11 -2.37 14.55
C GLU A 376 -23.08 -3.90 14.35
N GLU A 377 -22.59 -4.64 15.35
CA GLU A 377 -22.73 -6.09 15.33
C GLU A 377 -24.22 -6.43 15.36
N PRO A 378 -24.69 -7.36 14.51
CA PRO A 378 -26.05 -7.86 14.68
C PRO A 378 -26.17 -8.46 16.09
N PRO A 379 -27.30 -8.25 16.77
CA PRO A 379 -27.50 -8.82 18.09
C PRO A 379 -27.28 -10.34 18.03
N ARG A 380 -26.47 -10.86 18.97
CA ARG A 380 -26.14 -12.29 19.10
C ARG A 380 -27.35 -13.11 19.46
#